data_7203558cf89744adb4c3e0b09e501788
#
_entry.id   7203558cf89744adb4c3e0b09e501788
#
_cell.length_a   1.000
_cell.length_b   1.000
_cell.length_c   1.000
_cell.angle_alpha   90.00
_cell.angle_beta   90.00
_cell.angle_gamma   90.00
#
_symmetry.space_group_name_H-M   'P 1'
#
loop_
_entity.id
_entity.type
_entity.pdbx_description
1 polymer ?
#
loop_
_entity_poly.entity_id
_entity_poly.type
_entity_poly.pdbx_seq_one_letter_code
_entity_poly.pdbx_strand_id
1 'polypeptide(L)'
;MGGSGKTEIPFLPVAIQEVVRTLPGAARLLRTAAALCCAAAAIAGCASGTGGSQPPARTDPAPSAPSSPPQPGDPQALARAAYLAMWQAYVVAARTADYQAPTLDRYTAGGALSTLTQGLYQEHRDGDVTLGQPVLHPAVTLVKGSGGNVTQADVTDCADSSHWLNYHDGKPIADQDARSRHIIARLQPFNGTWKVTYLNVGLAGTC
;
A
#
# COMPACT_ATOMS: atom_id res chain seq x y z
N MET A 1 27.54 -32.52 -1.01
CA MET A 1 26.77 -31.58 -1.84
C MET A 1 25.47 -31.32 -1.10
N GLY A 2 25.46 -30.34 -0.22
CA GLY A 2 24.29 -29.93 0.56
C GLY A 2 23.96 -28.49 0.21
N GLY A 3 22.93 -28.30 -0.61
CA GLY A 3 22.39 -27.00 -0.93
C GLY A 3 21.64 -26.45 0.28
N SER A 4 22.22 -25.46 0.95
CA SER A 4 21.53 -24.66 1.96
C SER A 4 20.60 -23.69 1.24
N GLY A 5 19.33 -24.04 1.15
CA GLY A 5 18.29 -23.14 0.67
C GLY A 5 18.16 -21.98 1.65
N LYS A 6 18.82 -20.86 1.37
CA LYS A 6 18.53 -19.59 2.04
C LYS A 6 17.13 -19.15 1.60
N THR A 7 16.22 -19.23 2.55
CA THR A 7 14.85 -18.73 2.41
C THR A 7 14.94 -17.21 2.25
N GLU A 8 14.50 -16.73 1.10
CA GLU A 8 14.31 -15.29 0.85
C GLU A 8 13.49 -14.71 1.99
N ILE A 9 14.00 -13.64 2.60
CA ILE A 9 13.28 -12.89 3.61
C ILE A 9 12.45 -11.86 2.85
N PRO A 10 11.14 -12.07 2.67
CA PRO A 10 10.28 -11.00 2.23
C PRO A 10 10.23 -9.95 3.34
N PHE A 11 10.06 -8.72 2.99
CA PHE A 11 9.90 -7.52 3.84
C PHE A 11 8.72 -7.60 4.83
N LEU A 12 8.29 -8.81 5.21
CA LEU A 12 7.18 -9.09 6.12
C LEU A 12 7.69 -9.76 7.38
N PRO A 13 7.28 -9.32 8.56
CA PRO A 13 7.58 -10.02 9.79
C PRO A 13 7.00 -11.44 9.73
N VAL A 14 7.82 -12.40 10.10
CA VAL A 14 7.57 -13.86 10.16
C VAL A 14 6.26 -14.24 10.88
N ALA A 15 5.68 -13.34 11.67
CA ALA A 15 4.46 -13.60 12.44
C ALA A 15 3.19 -13.83 11.59
N ILE A 16 3.17 -13.49 10.31
CA ILE A 16 1.98 -13.68 9.46
C ILE A 16 2.04 -14.98 8.65
N GLN A 17 3.22 -15.58 8.51
CA GLN A 17 3.35 -16.85 7.75
C GLN A 17 2.95 -18.10 8.54
N GLU A 18 2.95 -18.07 9.87
CA GLU A 18 2.58 -19.26 10.66
C GLU A 18 1.06 -19.48 10.80
N VAL A 19 0.24 -18.45 10.64
CA VAL A 19 -1.21 -18.59 10.77
C VAL A 19 -1.85 -19.32 9.58
N VAL A 20 -1.18 -19.38 8.43
CA VAL A 20 -1.71 -20.07 7.23
C VAL A 20 -1.37 -21.57 7.22
N ARG A 21 -0.42 -22.03 8.02
CA ARG A 21 0.02 -23.44 8.01
C ARG A 21 -0.70 -24.38 8.98
N THR A 22 -1.58 -23.89 9.83
CA THR A 22 -2.24 -24.72 10.87
C THR A 22 -3.76 -24.74 10.80
N LEU A 23 -4.35 -24.84 9.62
CA LEU A 23 -5.75 -25.25 9.48
C LEU A 23 -5.82 -26.56 8.71
N PRO A 24 -5.81 -27.72 9.40
CA PRO A 24 -6.18 -28.97 8.76
C PRO A 24 -7.72 -29.08 8.75
N GLY A 25 -8.29 -29.10 7.56
CA GLY A 25 -9.52 -29.87 7.35
C GLY A 25 -10.84 -29.17 7.67
N ALA A 26 -11.36 -28.42 6.70
CA ALA A 26 -12.80 -28.34 6.51
C ALA A 26 -13.11 -28.42 5.02
N ALA A 27 -12.87 -29.61 4.48
CA ALA A 27 -13.54 -30.04 3.25
C ALA A 27 -14.82 -30.73 3.67
N ARG A 28 -15.88 -30.37 2.96
CA ARG A 28 -17.14 -31.08 2.75
C ARG A 28 -18.39 -30.50 3.40
N LEU A 29 -19.35 -30.46 2.47
CA LEU A 29 -20.81 -30.38 2.59
C LEU A 29 -21.36 -28.93 2.59
N LEU A 30 -22.00 -28.49 1.48
CA LEU A 30 -23.35 -28.90 1.12
C LEU A 30 -23.67 -28.52 -0.33
N ARG A 31 -24.06 -29.52 -1.04
CA ARG A 31 -24.87 -29.46 -2.27
C ARG A 31 -26.34 -29.23 -1.88
N THR A 32 -27.06 -28.78 -2.88
CA THR A 32 -28.55 -28.78 -3.06
C THR A 32 -29.11 -27.37 -2.86
N ALA A 33 -29.93 -26.88 -3.70
CA ALA A 33 -30.80 -27.29 -4.74
C ALA A 33 -31.66 -26.09 -5.13
N ALA A 34 -31.92 -26.01 -6.40
CA ALA A 34 -33.23 -25.88 -7.02
C ALA A 34 -33.94 -24.52 -6.94
N ALA A 35 -34.11 -23.93 -8.06
CA ALA A 35 -35.17 -24.06 -9.04
C ALA A 35 -36.17 -22.89 -9.02
N LEU A 36 -36.37 -22.38 -10.23
CA LEU A 36 -37.57 -21.82 -10.84
C LEU A 36 -38.28 -20.61 -10.19
N CYS A 37 -38.37 -19.52 -10.95
CA CYS A 37 -39.66 -19.13 -11.54
C CYS A 37 -39.50 -18.00 -12.57
N CYS A 38 -40.05 -18.27 -13.72
CA CYS A 38 -40.36 -17.37 -14.82
C CYS A 38 -41.40 -16.34 -14.42
N ALA A 39 -41.33 -15.14 -14.95
CA ALA A 39 -42.51 -14.41 -15.40
C ALA A 39 -42.12 -13.28 -16.35
N ALA A 40 -42.60 -13.41 -17.56
CA ALA A 40 -42.58 -12.42 -18.63
C ALA A 40 -43.65 -11.36 -18.39
N ALA A 41 -43.31 -10.11 -18.72
CA ALA A 41 -44.34 -9.12 -19.06
C ALA A 41 -43.78 -8.20 -20.15
N ALA A 42 -44.26 -8.41 -21.34
CA ALA A 42 -44.11 -7.53 -22.48
C ALA A 42 -45.13 -6.39 -22.36
N ILE A 43 -44.67 -5.14 -22.52
CA ILE A 43 -45.57 -4.05 -22.90
C ILE A 43 -44.95 -3.33 -24.09
N ALA A 44 -45.60 -3.47 -25.21
CA ALA A 44 -45.36 -2.73 -26.44
C ALA A 44 -45.91 -1.31 -26.30
N GLY A 45 -45.10 -0.33 -26.65
CA GLY A 45 -45.49 1.07 -26.81
C GLY A 45 -44.82 1.64 -28.06
N CYS A 46 -45.51 1.61 -29.18
CA CYS A 46 -45.14 2.34 -30.39
C CYS A 46 -45.42 3.81 -30.22
N ALA A 47 -44.44 4.66 -30.43
CA ALA A 47 -44.62 6.04 -30.79
C ALA A 47 -43.64 6.41 -31.90
N SER A 48 -44.20 6.59 -33.09
CA SER A 48 -43.52 7.08 -34.27
C SER A 48 -43.20 8.58 -34.11
N GLY A 49 -41.96 8.93 -34.19
CA GLY A 49 -41.44 10.30 -34.25
C GLY A 49 -40.36 10.36 -35.31
N THR A 50 -40.74 10.82 -36.50
CA THR A 50 -39.84 11.26 -37.58
C THR A 50 -39.08 12.48 -37.15
N GLY A 51 -37.74 12.46 -37.22
CA GLY A 51 -36.92 13.66 -36.97
C GLY A 51 -35.43 13.40 -37.05
N GLY A 52 -34.84 13.76 -38.19
CA GLY A 52 -33.48 14.26 -38.34
C GLY A 52 -32.30 13.45 -37.76
N SER A 53 -31.62 12.71 -38.62
CA SER A 53 -30.29 12.17 -38.33
C SER A 53 -29.27 13.30 -38.16
N GLN A 54 -29.05 13.68 -36.94
CA GLN A 54 -27.88 14.50 -36.55
C GLN A 54 -26.78 13.53 -36.11
N PRO A 55 -25.58 13.61 -36.70
CA PRO A 55 -24.47 12.77 -36.24
C PRO A 55 -24.18 13.07 -34.78
N PRO A 56 -23.82 12.02 -33.96
CA PRO A 56 -23.49 12.27 -32.59
C PRO A 56 -22.28 13.19 -32.50
N ALA A 57 -22.50 14.33 -31.86
CA ALA A 57 -21.42 15.25 -31.49
C ALA A 57 -20.44 14.45 -30.62
N ARG A 58 -19.20 14.30 -31.07
CA ARG A 58 -18.10 13.81 -30.22
C ARG A 58 -17.98 14.81 -29.08
N THR A 59 -18.40 14.38 -27.92
CA THR A 59 -18.09 15.11 -26.69
C THR A 59 -16.61 14.82 -26.42
N ASP A 60 -15.74 15.75 -26.81
CA ASP A 60 -14.36 15.70 -26.37
C ASP A 60 -14.36 15.71 -24.83
N PRO A 61 -13.58 14.83 -24.17
CA PRO A 61 -13.47 14.89 -22.72
C PRO A 61 -12.96 16.27 -22.35
N ALA A 62 -13.72 16.94 -21.50
CA ALA A 62 -13.32 18.24 -20.96
C ALA A 62 -11.91 18.14 -20.39
N PRO A 63 -10.99 19.07 -20.70
CA PRO A 63 -9.66 19.07 -20.11
C PRO A 63 -9.80 19.08 -18.60
N SER A 64 -9.19 18.08 -17.94
CA SER A 64 -9.12 18.01 -16.48
C SER A 64 -8.56 19.33 -15.98
N ALA A 65 -9.32 20.01 -15.14
CA ALA A 65 -8.87 21.26 -14.54
C ALA A 65 -7.51 21.02 -13.85
N PRO A 66 -6.52 21.92 -14.00
CA PRO A 66 -5.25 21.78 -13.32
C PRO A 66 -5.53 21.72 -11.82
N SER A 67 -5.00 20.67 -11.16
CA SER A 67 -5.07 20.53 -9.72
C SER A 67 -4.40 21.75 -9.09
N SER A 68 -5.13 22.48 -8.26
CA SER A 68 -4.59 23.63 -7.54
C SER A 68 -3.35 23.21 -6.75
N PRO A 69 -2.28 24.04 -6.67
CA PRO A 69 -1.12 23.73 -5.85
C PRO A 69 -1.55 23.48 -4.41
N PRO A 70 -0.92 22.53 -3.68
CA PRO A 70 -1.22 22.27 -2.28
C PRO A 70 -1.07 23.55 -1.46
N GLN A 71 -2.12 23.97 -0.75
CA GLN A 71 -2.06 25.12 0.15
C GLN A 71 -1.33 24.71 1.45
N PRO A 72 -0.52 25.60 2.03
CA PRO A 72 0.04 25.38 3.37
C PRO A 72 -1.09 25.11 4.36
N GLY A 73 -1.03 23.95 5.05
CA GLY A 73 -2.07 23.49 5.98
C GLY A 73 -3.13 22.55 5.36
N ASP A 74 -3.05 22.27 4.06
CA ASP A 74 -3.89 21.23 3.44
C ASP A 74 -3.62 19.86 4.09
N PRO A 75 -4.62 19.22 4.74
CA PRO A 75 -4.44 17.95 5.41
C PRO A 75 -3.92 16.84 4.48
N GLN A 76 -4.29 16.86 3.20
CA GLN A 76 -3.83 15.89 2.22
C GLN A 76 -2.34 16.06 1.92
N ALA A 77 -1.88 17.30 1.74
CA ALA A 77 -0.48 17.62 1.52
C ALA A 77 0.37 17.27 2.77
N LEU A 78 -0.15 17.58 3.97
CA LEU A 78 0.53 17.25 5.24
C LEU A 78 0.64 15.75 5.46
N ALA A 79 -0.41 14.98 5.20
CA ALA A 79 -0.39 13.52 5.30
C ALA A 79 0.60 12.91 4.29
N ARG A 80 0.59 13.39 3.04
CA ARG A 80 1.55 12.98 2.01
C ARG A 80 2.99 13.26 2.45
N ALA A 81 3.26 14.46 2.97
CA ALA A 81 4.59 14.84 3.44
C ALA A 81 5.06 13.95 4.59
N ALA A 82 4.18 13.63 5.54
CA ALA A 82 4.49 12.74 6.66
C ALA A 82 4.80 11.30 6.19
N TYR A 83 4.05 10.78 5.22
CA TYR A 83 4.33 9.47 4.61
C TYR A 83 5.71 9.44 3.94
N LEU A 84 6.04 10.44 3.14
CA LEU A 84 7.34 10.53 2.48
C LEU A 84 8.48 10.72 3.49
N ALA A 85 8.26 11.51 4.55
CA ALA A 85 9.25 11.70 5.62
C ALA A 85 9.51 10.42 6.42
N MET A 86 8.47 9.59 6.65
CA MET A 86 8.61 8.26 7.24
C MET A 86 9.53 7.38 6.39
N TRP A 87 9.33 7.34 5.06
CA TRP A 87 10.19 6.57 4.17
C TRP A 87 11.63 7.07 4.16
N GLN A 88 11.84 8.40 4.17
CA GLN A 88 13.19 8.96 4.28
C GLN A 88 13.88 8.56 5.58
N ALA A 89 13.16 8.61 6.72
CA ALA A 89 13.70 8.17 8.00
C ALA A 89 14.05 6.68 7.97
N TYR A 90 13.20 5.84 7.38
CA TYR A 90 13.46 4.42 7.25
C TYR A 90 14.66 4.12 6.34
N VAL A 91 14.76 4.77 5.18
CA VAL A 91 15.92 4.63 4.27
C VAL A 91 17.24 4.99 4.96
N VAL A 92 17.25 6.05 5.80
CA VAL A 92 18.44 6.40 6.55
C VAL A 92 18.80 5.33 7.59
N ALA A 93 17.83 4.83 8.34
CA ALA A 93 18.03 3.78 9.34
C ALA A 93 18.47 2.44 8.70
N ALA A 94 17.93 2.10 7.52
CA ALA A 94 18.23 0.85 6.81
C ALA A 94 19.68 0.76 6.30
N ARG A 95 20.34 1.91 6.08
CA ARG A 95 21.75 1.93 5.66
C ARG A 95 22.72 1.31 6.67
N THR A 96 22.32 1.26 7.92
CA THR A 96 23.12 0.72 9.05
C THR A 96 22.31 -0.29 9.85
N ALA A 97 21.11 -0.66 9.37
CA ALA A 97 20.16 -1.51 10.09
C ALA A 97 19.91 -1.01 11.53
N ASP A 98 19.78 0.31 11.70
CA ASP A 98 19.57 0.95 13.01
C ASP A 98 18.10 0.85 13.42
N TYR A 99 17.72 -0.26 14.06
CA TYR A 99 16.37 -0.48 14.58
C TYR A 99 15.98 0.40 15.76
N GLN A 100 16.94 1.13 16.35
CA GLN A 100 16.75 2.09 17.45
C GLN A 100 16.74 3.54 16.97
N ALA A 101 16.72 3.78 15.65
CA ALA A 101 16.75 5.13 15.08
C ALA A 101 15.62 6.02 15.62
N PRO A 102 15.91 7.09 16.38
CA PRO A 102 14.89 7.91 17.03
C PRO A 102 14.06 8.73 16.03
N THR A 103 14.53 8.83 14.79
CA THR A 103 13.79 9.51 13.71
C THR A 103 12.54 8.76 13.27
N LEU A 104 12.45 7.44 13.49
CA LEU A 104 11.28 6.65 13.15
C LEU A 104 10.07 7.05 13.98
N ASP A 105 10.23 7.26 15.28
CA ASP A 105 9.15 7.69 16.19
C ASP A 105 8.52 9.02 15.80
N ARG A 106 9.28 9.88 15.12
CA ARG A 106 8.78 11.18 14.69
C ARG A 106 7.62 11.05 13.70
N TYR A 107 7.71 10.08 12.80
CA TYR A 107 6.78 9.92 11.67
C TYR A 107 5.92 8.67 11.76
N THR A 108 6.18 7.80 12.73
CA THR A 108 5.43 6.55 12.92
C THR A 108 4.91 6.39 14.34
N ALA A 109 3.91 5.52 14.50
CA ALA A 109 3.39 5.08 15.78
C ALA A 109 2.72 3.71 15.65
N GLY A 110 2.47 3.05 16.77
CA GLY A 110 1.72 1.80 16.82
C GLY A 110 2.28 0.71 15.91
N GLY A 111 1.42 0.07 15.13
CA GLY A 111 1.79 -1.06 14.26
C GLY A 111 2.83 -0.72 13.20
N ALA A 112 2.78 0.48 12.62
CA ALA A 112 3.77 0.90 11.63
C ALA A 112 5.18 0.99 12.21
N LEU A 113 5.32 1.59 13.40
CA LEU A 113 6.62 1.65 14.09
C LEU A 113 7.15 0.25 14.37
N SER A 114 6.29 -0.63 14.92
CA SER A 114 6.69 -2.02 15.19
C SER A 114 7.13 -2.76 13.93
N THR A 115 6.44 -2.58 12.81
CA THR A 115 6.79 -3.22 11.54
C THR A 115 8.17 -2.78 11.06
N LEU A 116 8.44 -1.47 11.07
CA LEU A 116 9.72 -0.93 10.59
C LEU A 116 10.89 -1.30 11.52
N THR A 117 10.72 -1.17 12.84
CA THR A 117 11.76 -1.54 13.80
C THR A 117 12.07 -3.03 13.79
N GLN A 118 11.05 -3.89 13.60
CA GLN A 118 11.24 -5.34 13.47
C GLN A 118 12.03 -5.70 12.20
N GLY A 119 11.72 -5.06 11.06
CA GLY A 119 12.48 -5.25 9.82
C GLY A 119 13.95 -4.92 10.00
N LEU A 120 14.25 -3.71 10.51
CA LEU A 120 15.61 -3.27 10.79
C LEU A 120 16.33 -4.16 11.83
N TYR A 121 15.62 -4.65 12.84
CA TYR A 121 16.20 -5.58 13.82
C TYR A 121 16.63 -6.90 13.16
N GLN A 122 15.84 -7.42 12.23
CA GLN A 122 16.22 -8.63 11.50
C GLN A 122 17.43 -8.39 10.60
N GLU A 123 17.46 -7.28 9.84
CA GLU A 123 18.62 -6.87 9.05
C GLU A 123 19.88 -6.76 9.94
N HIS A 124 19.76 -6.06 11.08
CA HIS A 124 20.85 -5.91 12.04
C HIS A 124 21.39 -7.27 12.56
N ARG A 125 20.47 -8.17 12.93
CA ARG A 125 20.83 -9.50 13.43
C ARG A 125 21.54 -10.35 12.37
N ASP A 126 21.10 -10.22 11.11
CA ASP A 126 21.62 -11.01 10.00
C ASP A 126 22.89 -10.39 9.38
N GLY A 127 23.29 -9.20 9.83
CA GLY A 127 24.44 -8.45 9.30
C GLY A 127 24.16 -7.82 7.95
N ASP A 128 22.88 -7.63 7.62
CA ASP A 128 22.43 -7.07 6.36
C ASP A 128 22.16 -5.56 6.50
N VAL A 129 22.23 -4.84 5.40
CA VAL A 129 21.83 -3.44 5.28
C VAL A 129 21.09 -3.22 3.98
N THR A 130 20.23 -2.22 3.92
CA THR A 130 19.55 -1.85 2.69
C THR A 130 20.06 -0.52 2.17
N LEU A 131 20.56 -0.49 0.94
CA LEU A 131 21.12 0.70 0.29
C LEU A 131 20.26 1.17 -0.87
N GLY A 132 20.37 2.45 -1.17
CA GLY A 132 19.54 3.13 -2.17
C GLY A 132 18.26 3.69 -1.56
N GLN A 133 17.22 3.80 -2.37
CA GLN A 133 15.90 4.26 -1.92
C GLN A 133 14.82 3.84 -2.91
N PRO A 134 13.57 3.59 -2.47
CA PRO A 134 12.45 3.32 -3.37
C PRO A 134 11.99 4.62 -4.05
N VAL A 135 11.43 4.49 -5.25
CA VAL A 135 10.69 5.57 -5.90
C VAL A 135 9.21 5.44 -5.53
N LEU A 136 8.63 6.50 -4.95
CA LEU A 136 7.32 6.50 -4.34
C LEU A 136 6.33 7.37 -5.12
N HIS A 137 5.10 6.86 -5.27
CA HIS A 137 4.00 7.52 -5.98
C HIS A 137 2.71 7.52 -5.14
N PRO A 138 2.72 8.09 -3.89
CA PRO A 138 1.59 7.96 -2.98
C PRO A 138 0.35 8.72 -3.46
N ALA A 139 -0.78 8.03 -3.46
CA ALA A 139 -2.12 8.59 -3.54
C ALA A 139 -2.73 8.66 -2.15
N VAL A 140 -3.25 9.83 -1.76
CA VAL A 140 -3.78 10.08 -0.41
C VAL A 140 -5.28 10.34 -0.48
N THR A 141 -6.06 9.65 0.34
CA THR A 141 -7.49 9.85 0.55
C THR A 141 -7.74 10.24 2.01
N LEU A 142 -8.46 11.35 2.23
CA LEU A 142 -8.79 11.81 3.57
C LEU A 142 -10.10 11.18 4.07
N VAL A 143 -10.08 10.72 5.31
CA VAL A 143 -11.26 10.22 6.02
C VAL A 143 -11.72 11.29 7.02
N LYS A 144 -12.99 11.69 6.90
CA LYS A 144 -13.61 12.67 7.79
C LYS A 144 -14.44 11.95 8.84
N GLY A 145 -14.27 12.36 10.08
CA GLY A 145 -15.10 11.92 11.21
C GLY A 145 -16.39 12.72 11.35
N SER A 146 -17.13 12.45 12.40
CA SER A 146 -18.32 13.21 12.78
C SER A 146 -17.97 14.69 12.93
N GLY A 147 -18.74 15.58 12.32
CA GLY A 147 -18.47 17.03 12.33
C GLY A 147 -17.53 17.52 11.22
N GLY A 148 -17.13 16.66 10.27
CA GLY A 148 -16.36 17.05 9.09
C GLY A 148 -14.85 17.22 9.30
N ASN A 149 -14.34 17.03 10.52
CA ASN A 149 -12.91 17.08 10.80
C ASN A 149 -12.19 15.88 10.19
N VAL A 150 -10.99 16.09 9.63
CA VAL A 150 -10.17 15.01 9.11
C VAL A 150 -9.54 14.25 10.29
N THR A 151 -9.83 12.95 10.38
CA THR A 151 -9.37 12.07 11.47
C THR A 151 -8.33 11.06 11.01
N GLN A 152 -8.23 10.82 9.69
CA GLN A 152 -7.35 9.83 9.12
C GLN A 152 -7.03 10.19 7.67
N ALA A 153 -5.88 9.73 7.20
CA ALA A 153 -5.54 9.67 5.80
C ALA A 153 -5.14 8.24 5.44
N ASP A 154 -5.75 7.69 4.40
CA ASP A 154 -5.35 6.42 3.81
C ASP A 154 -4.45 6.70 2.61
N VAL A 155 -3.34 5.98 2.52
CA VAL A 155 -2.36 6.09 1.44
C VAL A 155 -2.26 4.75 0.73
N THR A 156 -2.31 4.80 -0.59
CA THR A 156 -1.93 3.71 -1.47
C THR A 156 -0.74 4.15 -2.31
N ASP A 157 0.23 3.27 -2.47
CA ASP A 157 1.44 3.55 -3.23
C ASP A 157 1.87 2.32 -4.04
N CYS A 158 2.49 2.54 -5.17
CA CYS A 158 3.23 1.52 -5.91
C CYS A 158 4.71 1.92 -5.88
N ALA A 159 5.44 1.41 -4.90
CA ALA A 159 6.84 1.74 -4.69
C ALA A 159 7.72 0.92 -5.62
N ASP A 160 8.50 1.58 -6.47
CA ASP A 160 9.55 0.94 -7.25
C ASP A 160 10.78 0.71 -6.38
N SER A 161 11.08 -0.55 -6.12
CA SER A 161 12.19 -1.00 -5.27
C SER A 161 13.45 -1.37 -6.07
N SER A 162 13.49 -1.13 -7.39
CA SER A 162 14.59 -1.55 -8.27
C SER A 162 15.97 -1.01 -7.86
N HIS A 163 15.99 0.13 -7.19
CA HIS A 163 17.21 0.78 -6.69
C HIS A 163 17.33 0.76 -5.16
N TRP A 164 16.60 -0.11 -4.47
CA TRP A 164 16.62 -0.25 -3.02
C TRP A 164 16.86 -1.71 -2.66
N LEU A 165 18.14 -2.06 -2.49
CA LEU A 165 18.64 -3.42 -2.48
C LEU A 165 19.30 -3.77 -1.15
N ASN A 166 19.19 -5.03 -0.75
CA ASN A 166 19.84 -5.59 0.43
C ASN A 166 21.29 -6.00 0.12
N TYR A 167 22.17 -5.76 1.09
CA TYR A 167 23.59 -6.07 1.03
C TYR A 167 23.99 -6.86 2.26
N HIS A 168 24.87 -7.84 2.06
CA HIS A 168 25.56 -8.60 3.09
C HIS A 168 27.07 -8.48 2.90
N ASP A 169 27.82 -8.10 3.94
CA ASP A 169 29.28 -7.89 3.86
C ASP A 169 29.69 -6.97 2.68
N GLY A 170 28.92 -5.92 2.44
CA GLY A 170 29.16 -4.93 1.39
C GLY A 170 28.88 -5.42 -0.04
N LYS A 171 28.31 -6.62 -0.21
CA LYS A 171 27.94 -7.17 -1.51
C LYS A 171 26.42 -7.27 -1.63
N PRO A 172 25.85 -6.95 -2.80
CA PRO A 172 24.40 -7.13 -3.00
C PRO A 172 24.05 -8.61 -2.84
N ILE A 173 22.95 -8.88 -2.13
CA ILE A 173 22.40 -10.23 -2.01
C ILE A 173 21.91 -10.65 -3.39
N ALA A 174 22.31 -11.86 -3.84
CA ALA A 174 21.92 -12.38 -5.14
C ALA A 174 20.41 -12.70 -5.19
N ASP A 175 19.83 -12.61 -6.39
CA ASP A 175 18.46 -13.04 -6.70
C ASP A 175 17.35 -12.40 -5.85
N GLN A 176 17.62 -11.19 -5.30
CA GLN A 176 16.59 -10.46 -4.56
C GLN A 176 15.52 -9.89 -5.52
N ASP A 177 14.26 -10.01 -5.10
CA ASP A 177 13.14 -9.53 -5.88
C ASP A 177 12.90 -8.02 -5.65
N ALA A 178 13.43 -7.20 -6.54
CA ALA A 178 13.38 -5.74 -6.50
C ALA A 178 12.20 -5.14 -7.30
N ARG A 179 11.21 -5.96 -7.68
CA ARG A 179 10.02 -5.46 -8.39
C ARG A 179 9.18 -4.55 -7.50
N SER A 180 8.34 -3.75 -8.15
CA SER A 180 7.43 -2.82 -7.47
C SER A 180 6.50 -3.53 -6.47
N ARG A 181 6.18 -2.83 -5.38
CA ARG A 181 5.36 -3.35 -4.27
C ARG A 181 4.19 -2.41 -4.01
N HIS A 182 3.00 -2.99 -3.92
CA HIS A 182 1.83 -2.26 -3.47
C HIS A 182 1.92 -1.99 -1.97
N ILE A 183 1.77 -0.72 -1.59
CA ILE A 183 1.82 -0.28 -0.19
C ILE A 183 0.48 0.28 0.21
N ILE A 184 0.01 -0.10 1.39
CA ILE A 184 -1.14 0.49 2.05
C ILE A 184 -0.67 1.05 3.38
N ALA A 185 -0.93 2.33 3.62
CA ALA A 185 -0.63 2.97 4.88
C ALA A 185 -1.82 3.76 5.40
N ARG A 186 -1.90 3.88 6.71
CA ARG A 186 -2.87 4.72 7.39
C ARG A 186 -2.14 5.71 8.28
N LEU A 187 -2.53 6.96 8.17
CA LEU A 187 -2.00 8.05 8.96
C LEU A 187 -3.09 8.65 9.85
N GLN A 188 -2.69 9.06 11.04
CA GLN A 188 -3.55 9.75 11.99
C GLN A 188 -2.82 10.98 12.54
N PRO A 189 -3.55 12.04 12.90
CA PRO A 189 -2.97 13.20 13.55
C PRO A 189 -2.66 12.91 15.03
N PHE A 190 -1.44 13.20 15.45
CA PHE A 190 -0.97 13.15 16.82
C PHE A 190 -0.44 14.53 17.23
N ASN A 191 -1.13 15.21 18.12
CA ASN A 191 -0.75 16.55 18.57
C ASN A 191 -0.43 17.51 17.41
N GLY A 192 -1.26 17.49 16.36
CA GLY A 192 -1.10 18.34 15.18
C GLY A 192 -0.08 17.84 14.14
N THR A 193 0.60 16.72 14.41
CA THR A 193 1.55 16.09 13.46
C THR A 193 0.97 14.79 12.92
N TRP A 194 1.03 14.59 11.61
CA TRP A 194 0.62 13.33 11.01
C TRP A 194 1.67 12.24 11.24
N LYS A 195 1.22 11.05 11.68
CA LYS A 195 2.07 9.85 11.82
C LYS A 195 1.46 8.66 11.12
N VAL A 196 2.30 7.84 10.50
CA VAL A 196 1.89 6.53 9.96
C VAL A 196 1.67 5.58 11.13
N THR A 197 0.45 5.06 11.27
CA THR A 197 0.04 4.16 12.36
C THR A 197 -0.13 2.71 11.93
N TYR A 198 -0.38 2.52 10.63
CA TYR A 198 -0.46 1.22 9.99
C TYR A 198 0.33 1.26 8.68
N LEU A 199 1.09 0.20 8.42
CA LEU A 199 1.86 0.03 7.20
C LEU A 199 1.81 -1.44 6.79
N ASN A 200 1.40 -1.68 5.55
CA ASN A 200 1.49 -2.98 4.89
C ASN A 200 2.25 -2.80 3.58
N VAL A 201 3.33 -3.54 3.43
CA VAL A 201 4.13 -3.60 2.20
C VAL A 201 3.87 -4.95 1.55
N GLY A 202 3.27 -4.93 0.38
CA GLY A 202 2.96 -6.12 -0.39
C GLY A 202 4.20 -6.86 -0.88
N LEU A 203 3.97 -8.06 -1.41
CA LEU A 203 5.03 -8.84 -2.05
C LEU A 203 5.54 -8.11 -3.30
N ALA A 204 6.74 -8.44 -3.73
CA ALA A 204 7.30 -7.93 -4.97
C ALA A 204 6.43 -8.32 -6.18
N GLY A 205 6.24 -7.40 -7.10
CA GLY A 205 5.39 -7.58 -8.29
C GLY A 205 3.89 -7.47 -8.01
N THR A 206 3.46 -6.87 -6.90
CA THR A 206 2.03 -6.66 -6.59
C THR A 206 1.47 -5.39 -7.22
N CYS A 207 2.27 -4.61 -7.81
CA CYS A 207 1.92 -3.52 -8.71
C CYS A 207 3.07 -3.33 -9.74
#